data_193c4efb5497bc8beec7ac78c95ac6dc
#
_entry.id   193c4efb5497bc8beec7ac78c95ac6dc
#
_cell.length_a   1.000
_cell.length_b   1.000
_cell.length_c   1.000
_cell.angle_alpha   90.00
_cell.angle_beta   90.00
_cell.angle_gamma   90.00
#
_symmetry.space_group_name_H-M   'P 1'
#
loop_
_entity.id
_entity.type
_entity.pdbx_description
1 polymer ?
#
loop_
_entity_poly.entity_id
_entity_poly.type
_entity_poly.pdbx_seq_one_letter_code
_entity_poly.pdbx_strand_id
1 'polypeptide(L)' 'MSGTHSAAVDGGSAAAPTDWRISSLCSGGDCVAVGRTSSGHVLVKDTKDPDGPQLRFDASEWRAFVAGIRAGEFD' A
#
# COMPACT_ATOMS: atom_id res chain seq x y z
N MET A 1 -19.38 -3.54 -11.82
CA MET A 1 -18.80 -3.16 -11.63
C MET A 1 -18.41 -2.98 -10.70
N SER A 2 -17.99 -3.27 -10.57
CA SER A 2 -17.75 -3.02 -9.66
C SER A 2 -17.00 -2.08 -9.22
N GLY A 3 -16.53 -1.44 -9.60
CA GLY A 3 -15.74 -0.30 -9.22
C GLY A 3 -15.81 0.13 -7.81
N THR A 4 -16.38 -0.69 -7.04
CA THR A 4 -16.52 -0.32 -5.65
C THR A 4 -15.31 -0.63 -4.81
N HIS A 5 -14.34 -1.31 -5.40
CA HIS A 5 -13.17 -1.71 -4.65
C HIS A 5 -12.03 -0.76 -4.89
N SER A 6 -12.23 0.46 -4.59
CA SER A 6 -11.12 1.39 -4.55
C SER A 6 -10.36 1.22 -3.25
N ALA A 7 -9.17 1.77 -3.21
CA ALA A 7 -8.39 1.79 -2.00
C ALA A 7 -9.15 2.52 -0.90
N ALA A 8 -9.18 1.96 0.26
CA ALA A 8 -9.78 2.58 1.42
C ALA A 8 -8.71 3.26 2.24
N VAL A 9 -9.08 4.39 2.83
CA VAL A 9 -8.21 5.02 3.81
C VAL A 9 -8.47 4.32 5.13
N ASP A 10 -7.44 3.74 5.68
CA ASP A 10 -7.54 3.05 6.95
C ASP A 10 -7.33 4.03 8.08
N GLY A 11 -8.33 4.19 8.91
CA GLY A 11 -8.25 5.05 10.07
C GLY A 11 -7.51 4.46 11.25
N GLY A 12 -6.85 3.35 11.06
CA GLY A 12 -6.05 2.74 12.11
C GLY A 12 -6.77 1.69 12.92
N SER A 13 -8.00 1.34 12.56
CA SER A 13 -8.74 0.32 13.30
C SER A 13 -8.46 -1.09 12.79
N ALA A 14 -7.86 -1.22 11.63
CA ALA A 14 -7.52 -2.52 11.09
C ALA A 14 -6.28 -3.07 11.77
N ALA A 15 -6.04 -4.36 11.62
CA ALA A 15 -4.84 -4.97 12.12
C ALA A 15 -3.61 -4.24 11.55
N ALA A 16 -2.67 -3.94 12.41
CA ALA A 16 -1.44 -3.29 11.98
C ALA A 16 -0.58 -4.27 11.19
N PRO A 17 0.14 -3.81 10.20
CA PRO A 17 1.11 -4.65 9.52
C PRO A 17 2.22 -5.06 10.48
N THR A 18 2.73 -6.24 10.27
CA THR A 18 3.86 -6.75 11.06
C THR A 18 5.19 -6.51 10.37
N ASP A 19 5.17 -6.04 9.13
CA ASP A 19 6.36 -5.96 8.31
C ASP A 19 6.18 -4.84 7.28
N TRP A 20 6.73 -3.69 7.57
CA TRP A 20 6.76 -2.56 6.63
C TRP A 20 8.01 -2.63 5.80
N ARG A 21 7.87 -2.48 4.49
CA ARG A 21 8.99 -2.49 3.56
C ARG A 21 9.02 -1.23 2.75
N ILE A 22 10.23 -0.77 2.50
CA ILE A 22 10.51 0.40 1.67
C ILE A 22 11.47 -0.07 0.59
N SER A 23 11.31 0.45 -0.63
CA SER A 23 12.20 0.09 -1.72
C SER A 23 13.66 0.37 -1.35
N SER A 24 14.54 -0.56 -1.68
CA SER A 24 15.98 -0.36 -1.49
C SER A 24 16.52 0.77 -2.36
N LEU A 25 15.77 1.18 -3.37
CA LEU A 25 16.15 2.29 -4.24
C LEU A 25 15.75 3.64 -3.67
N CYS A 26 14.97 3.63 -2.59
CA CYS A 26 14.55 4.87 -1.96
C CYS A 26 15.67 5.44 -1.10
N SER A 27 15.90 6.73 -1.21
CA SER A 27 16.86 7.43 -0.36
C SER A 27 16.28 8.77 0.02
N GLY A 28 16.81 9.38 1.07
CA GLY A 28 16.41 10.72 1.47
C GLY A 28 15.19 10.79 2.38
N GLY A 29 14.58 9.67 2.71
CA GLY A 29 13.49 9.64 3.69
C GLY A 29 12.09 9.87 3.15
N ASP A 30 11.93 10.24 1.89
CA ASP A 30 10.63 10.48 1.27
C ASP A 30 10.25 9.24 0.46
N CYS A 31 9.67 8.26 1.12
CA CYS A 31 9.49 6.93 0.55
C CYS A 31 8.06 6.45 0.70
N VAL A 32 7.73 5.45 -0.10
CA VAL A 32 6.48 4.71 0.03
C VAL A 32 6.77 3.45 0.83
N ALA A 33 6.04 3.23 1.88
CA ALA A 33 6.15 2.02 2.68
C ALA A 33 4.94 1.12 2.43
N VAL A 34 5.20 -0.17 2.32
CA VAL A 34 4.19 -1.19 2.07
C VAL A 34 4.24 -2.21 3.18
N GLY A 35 3.11 -2.49 3.78
CA GLY A 35 3.01 -3.48 4.85
C GLY A 35 1.89 -4.46 4.57
N ARG A 36 2.02 -5.66 5.11
CA ARG A 36 0.99 -6.68 4.97
C ARG A 36 0.40 -7.00 6.33
N THR A 37 -0.91 -7.17 6.35
CA THR A 37 -1.60 -7.56 7.57
C THR A 37 -1.78 -9.06 7.62
N SER A 38 -2.07 -9.58 8.80
CA SER A 38 -2.33 -11.01 8.97
C SER A 38 -3.60 -11.45 8.25
N SER A 39 -4.50 -10.51 7.95
CA SER A 39 -5.73 -10.82 7.22
C SER A 39 -5.54 -10.82 5.70
N GLY A 40 -4.33 -10.57 5.22
CA GLY A 40 -4.04 -10.61 3.78
C GLY A 40 -4.23 -9.30 3.05
N HIS A 41 -4.45 -8.22 3.78
CA HIS A 41 -4.52 -6.90 3.19
C HIS A 41 -3.13 -6.29 3.04
N VAL A 42 -3.02 -5.33 2.15
CA VAL A 42 -1.79 -4.58 1.94
C VAL A 42 -2.08 -3.12 2.29
N LEU A 43 -1.23 -2.55 3.11
CA LEU A 43 -1.31 -1.13 3.47
C LEU A 43 -0.16 -0.39 2.83
N VAL A 44 -0.45 0.81 2.36
CA VAL A 44 0.54 1.68 1.71
C VAL A 44 0.49 3.04 2.38
N LYS A 45 1.64 3.56 2.72
CA LYS A 45 1.71 4.89 3.33
C LYS A 45 2.92 5.67 2.80
N ASP A 46 2.82 6.98 2.97
CA ASP A 46 3.89 7.92 2.67
C ASP A 46 4.71 8.11 3.95
N THR A 47 5.98 7.77 3.90
CA THR A 47 6.82 7.84 5.10
C THR A 47 7.10 9.27 5.55
N LYS A 48 6.98 10.26 4.67
CA LYS A 48 7.20 11.64 5.08
C LYS A 48 6.03 12.22 5.86
N ASP A 49 4.91 11.49 5.90
CA ASP A 49 3.74 11.88 6.68
C ASP A 49 3.36 10.72 7.60
N PRO A 50 4.12 10.50 8.67
CA PRO A 50 3.93 9.30 9.50
C PRO A 50 2.57 9.22 10.18
N ASP A 51 1.92 10.36 10.39
CA ASP A 51 0.58 10.41 10.97
C ASP A 51 -0.50 10.53 9.90
N GLY A 52 -0.13 10.43 8.63
CA GLY A 52 -1.05 10.55 7.52
C GLY A 52 -1.83 9.27 7.28
N PRO A 53 -2.72 9.31 6.30
CA PRO A 53 -3.57 8.16 6.01
C PRO A 53 -2.77 7.00 5.45
N GLN A 54 -3.32 5.81 5.64
CA GLN A 54 -2.79 4.59 5.05
C GLN A 54 -3.86 4.05 4.10
N LEU A 55 -3.48 3.73 2.88
CA LEU A 55 -4.38 3.13 1.91
C LEU A 55 -4.36 1.62 2.10
N ARG A 56 -5.54 1.02 2.07
CA ARG A 56 -5.67 -0.42 2.25
C ARG A 56 -6.21 -1.05 0.99
N PHE A 57 -5.57 -2.13 0.56
CA PHE A 57 -5.94 -2.89 -0.61
C PHE A 57 -6.13 -4.35 -0.25
N ASP A 58 -7.04 -5.04 -0.93
CA ASP A 58 -7.07 -6.48 -0.80
C ASP A 58 -5.98 -7.11 -1.69
N ALA A 59 -5.83 -8.43 -1.55
CA ALA A 59 -4.75 -9.12 -2.25
C ALA A 59 -4.90 -9.04 -3.78
N SER A 60 -6.12 -9.09 -4.29
CA SER A 60 -6.32 -9.06 -5.74
C SER A 60 -6.06 -7.67 -6.31
N GLU A 61 -6.49 -6.62 -5.61
CA GLU A 61 -6.20 -5.25 -6.01
C GLU A 61 -4.70 -5.00 -6.04
N TRP A 62 -4.00 -5.48 -5.03
CA TRP A 62 -2.57 -5.31 -4.94
C TRP A 62 -1.84 -6.02 -6.08
N ARG A 63 -2.24 -7.26 -6.39
CA ARG A 63 -1.62 -8.00 -7.50
C ARG A 63 -1.83 -7.30 -8.83
N ALA A 64 -3.03 -6.78 -9.05
CA ALA A 64 -3.32 -6.06 -10.29
C ALA A 64 -2.48 -4.79 -10.40
N PHE A 65 -2.32 -4.08 -9.29
CA PHE A 65 -1.50 -2.87 -9.26
C PHE A 65 -0.03 -3.17 -9.56
N VAL A 66 0.51 -4.20 -8.92
CA VAL A 66 1.90 -4.59 -9.15
C VAL A 66 2.11 -5.02 -10.60
N ALA A 67 1.16 -5.78 -11.16
CA ALA A 67 1.23 -6.19 -12.56
C ALA A 67 1.21 -4.97 -13.50
N GLY A 68 0.38 -3.99 -13.20
CA GLY A 68 0.32 -2.77 -13.98
C GLY A 68 1.63 -1.99 -13.94
N ILE A 69 2.24 -1.90 -12.77
CA ILE A 69 3.53 -1.25 -12.63
C ILE A 69 4.59 -1.97 -13.48
N ARG A 70 4.63 -3.29 -13.39
CA ARG A 70 5.62 -4.08 -14.16
C ARG A 70 5.43 -3.93 -15.66
N ALA A 71 4.20 -3.71 -16.09
CA ALA A 71 3.89 -3.51 -17.50
C ALA A 71 4.11 -2.06 -17.96
N GLY A 72 4.50 -1.17 -17.07
CA GLY A 72 4.76 0.22 -17.41
C GLY A 72 3.50 1.06 -17.59
N GLU A 73 2.35 0.62 -17.06
CA GLU A 73 1.09 1.31 -17.26
C GLU A 73 1.02 2.62 -16.49
N PHE A 74 1.77 2.73 -15.41
CA PHE A 74 1.73 3.91 -14.54
C PHE A 74 3.03 4.70 -14.55
N ASP A 75 3.96 4.27 -15.37
CA ASP A 75 5.28 4.92 -15.39
C ASP A 75 5.89 4.91 -16.80
#